data_22464405b044054f5e3dc187556cbb28
#
_entry.id   22464405b044054f5e3dc187556cbb28
#
_cell.length_a   1.000
_cell.length_b   1.000
_cell.length_c   1.000
_cell.angle_alpha   90.00
_cell.angle_beta   90.00
_cell.angle_gamma   90.00
#
_symmetry.space_group_name_H-M   'P 1'
#
loop_
_entity.id
_entity.type
_entity.pdbx_description
1 polymer ?
#
loop_
_entity_poly.entity_id
_entity_poly.type
_entity_poly.pdbx_seq_one_letter_code
_entity_poly.pdbx_strand_id
1 'polypeptide(L)'
;MSKDVLYLKIANSVTEQIKSETLQFGDRLPSLRSAQKLYNVSLNTIKQAYMELESRSLVESRPKYGYYVSQSSQRKLALPSVAQMKHSEEENTPQDLFDKVFGTIAGTDVTQFALGIPGKSLLPVAKMKKCMIDVVKKKSDSGVNYESVQGSEQLRREIAKWSIVMEGKITEDDLVITSGAMNGVYHCLMAVTKPGDCVAVESPVYFGILQAIHLLGLKAVEIPTHPLSGVDLDALKKVLPKLSACCFVVNYNNPLGFQMPDENKKQLVKMLTEHNVPLIEDDVYGNIYFGAGRPKPCKFYDEAGMVMWVGSVSKTLAPGFRTGWVAPGKFKEKIIRQKLVQTVSSPSLFSDVISDFLAHGRYDHHLRMFRKKLYANYLQIQKSVAEYFPDNTKVSEPKGGFMLWLELDKRICTEDLYDEAVSQKVNFAPGRMFSQYNQYQNCMRLNYALEWTDRVESDLEKLGKMIKNRI
;
A
#
# COMPACT_ATOMS: atom_id res chain seq x y z
N MET A 1 13.51 22.32 11.15
CA MET A 1 12.16 22.24 10.54
C MET A 1 12.31 21.58 9.17
N SER A 2 11.73 20.40 8.94
CA SER A 2 11.90 19.68 7.68
C SER A 2 11.19 20.42 6.54
N LYS A 3 11.79 20.38 5.34
CA LYS A 3 11.23 20.99 4.12
C LYS A 3 9.83 20.46 3.78
N ASP A 4 9.51 19.22 4.22
CA ASP A 4 8.25 18.54 3.90
C ASP A 4 7.03 19.12 4.63
N VAL A 5 7.25 19.77 5.77
CA VAL A 5 6.17 20.46 6.50
C VAL A 5 5.85 21.84 5.90
N LEU A 6 6.80 22.42 5.16
CA LEU A 6 6.69 23.80 4.69
C LEU A 6 5.72 23.95 3.51
N TYR A 7 5.71 23.00 2.55
CA TYR A 7 4.79 23.05 1.42
C TYR A 7 3.33 22.81 1.86
N LEU A 8 3.11 21.95 2.86
CA LEU A 8 1.77 21.73 3.43
C LEU A 8 1.25 22.98 4.16
N LYS A 9 2.12 23.68 4.90
CA LYS A 9 1.74 24.95 5.54
C LYS A 9 1.31 26.00 4.50
N ILE A 10 2.04 26.10 3.39
CA ILE A 10 1.70 27.02 2.30
C ILE A 10 0.37 26.57 1.66
N ALA A 11 0.21 25.30 1.34
CA ALA A 11 -1.03 24.78 0.78
C ALA A 11 -2.23 25.01 1.71
N ASN A 12 -2.08 24.77 3.01
CA ASN A 12 -3.13 25.01 4.00
C ASN A 12 -3.46 26.51 4.13
N SER A 13 -2.46 27.39 4.12
CA SER A 13 -2.68 28.85 4.14
C SER A 13 -3.51 29.33 2.94
N VAL A 14 -3.18 28.84 1.74
CA VAL A 14 -3.97 29.15 0.53
C VAL A 14 -5.36 28.51 0.60
N THR A 15 -5.47 27.30 1.14
CA THR A 15 -6.77 26.63 1.35
C THR A 15 -7.70 27.47 2.24
N GLU A 16 -7.18 28.04 3.33
CA GLU A 16 -7.97 28.91 4.22
C GLU A 16 -8.38 30.21 3.53
N GLN A 17 -7.52 30.79 2.68
CA GLN A 17 -7.87 31.95 1.88
C GLN A 17 -8.98 31.66 0.86
N ILE A 18 -9.02 30.48 0.28
CA ILE A 18 -10.11 30.04 -0.61
C ILE A 18 -11.41 29.81 0.19
N LYS A 19 -11.33 29.15 1.35
CA LYS A 19 -12.49 28.90 2.20
C LYS A 19 -13.11 30.18 2.78
N SER A 20 -12.26 31.18 3.10
CA SER A 20 -12.70 32.49 3.59
C SER A 20 -13.12 33.45 2.46
N GLU A 21 -13.18 32.96 1.21
CA GLU A 21 -13.50 33.75 0.02
C GLU A 21 -12.56 34.92 -0.23
N THR A 22 -11.41 34.96 0.43
CA THR A 22 -10.35 35.93 0.14
C THR A 22 -9.74 35.69 -1.26
N LEU A 23 -9.68 34.41 -1.68
CA LEU A 23 -9.41 34.00 -3.04
C LEU A 23 -10.68 33.37 -3.61
N GLN A 24 -11.21 33.94 -4.69
CA GLN A 24 -12.45 33.51 -5.34
C GLN A 24 -12.20 32.67 -6.57
N PHE A 25 -13.23 31.95 -7.04
CA PHE A 25 -13.18 31.21 -8.29
C PHE A 25 -12.64 32.07 -9.45
N GLY A 26 -11.67 31.54 -10.17
CA GLY A 26 -11.05 32.23 -11.29
C GLY A 26 -9.89 33.16 -10.90
N ASP A 27 -9.66 33.40 -9.62
CA ASP A 27 -8.52 34.18 -9.16
C ASP A 27 -7.22 33.48 -9.50
N ARG A 28 -6.25 34.29 -9.98
CA ARG A 28 -4.92 33.80 -10.31
C ARG A 28 -4.03 33.75 -9.10
N LEU A 29 -3.46 32.59 -8.79
CA LEU A 29 -2.43 32.47 -7.77
C LEU A 29 -1.11 33.13 -8.23
N PRO A 30 -0.25 33.59 -7.28
CA PRO A 30 1.08 34.07 -7.61
C PRO A 30 1.85 33.06 -8.46
N SER A 31 2.64 33.53 -9.42
CA SER A 31 3.51 32.64 -10.19
C SER A 31 4.44 31.87 -9.27
N LEU A 32 4.92 30.68 -9.68
CA LEU A 32 5.86 29.89 -8.86
C LEU A 32 7.06 30.70 -8.40
N ARG A 33 7.60 31.60 -9.24
CA ARG A 33 8.72 32.49 -8.89
C ARG A 33 8.31 33.60 -7.91
N SER A 34 7.11 34.15 -8.08
CA SER A 34 6.58 35.18 -7.17
C SER A 34 6.28 34.59 -5.79
N ALA A 35 5.64 33.40 -5.77
CA ALA A 35 5.35 32.68 -4.54
C ALA A 35 6.64 32.24 -3.82
N GLN A 36 7.68 31.83 -4.56
CA GLN A 36 9.00 31.55 -4.00
C GLN A 36 9.57 32.73 -3.19
N LYS A 37 9.46 33.91 -3.75
CA LYS A 37 9.90 35.14 -3.07
C LYS A 37 9.01 35.49 -1.87
N LEU A 38 7.68 35.39 -2.07
CA LEU A 38 6.68 35.74 -1.05
C LEU A 38 6.83 34.89 0.21
N TYR A 39 6.97 33.55 0.04
CA TYR A 39 7.09 32.61 1.14
C TYR A 39 8.54 32.33 1.58
N ASN A 40 9.52 32.94 0.93
CA ASN A 40 10.95 32.71 1.18
C ASN A 40 11.36 31.25 1.25
N VAL A 41 10.97 30.46 0.26
CA VAL A 41 11.20 29.01 0.17
C VAL A 41 11.78 28.62 -1.19
N SER A 42 12.19 27.35 -1.36
CA SER A 42 12.66 26.86 -2.65
C SER A 42 11.53 26.80 -3.70
N LEU A 43 11.87 26.97 -4.99
CA LEU A 43 10.91 26.81 -6.09
C LEU A 43 10.23 25.43 -6.07
N ASN A 44 10.96 24.40 -5.65
CA ASN A 44 10.42 23.05 -5.53
C ASN A 44 9.39 22.92 -4.40
N THR A 45 9.56 23.65 -3.30
CA THR A 45 8.60 23.72 -2.19
C THR A 45 7.28 24.34 -2.64
N ILE A 46 7.34 25.45 -3.40
CA ILE A 46 6.15 26.11 -3.97
C ILE A 46 5.47 25.19 -4.98
N LYS A 47 6.25 24.54 -5.87
CA LYS A 47 5.70 23.59 -6.83
C LYS A 47 4.94 22.45 -6.13
N GLN A 48 5.48 21.91 -5.04
CA GLN A 48 4.80 20.88 -4.23
C GLN A 48 3.53 21.45 -3.56
N ALA A 49 3.56 22.67 -3.03
CA ALA A 49 2.39 23.31 -2.44
C ALA A 49 1.26 23.51 -3.47
N TYR A 50 1.59 23.93 -4.68
CA TYR A 50 0.61 24.14 -5.74
C TYR A 50 0.08 22.84 -6.30
N MET A 51 0.92 21.82 -6.42
CA MET A 51 0.47 20.45 -6.73
C MET A 51 -0.49 19.92 -5.66
N GLU A 52 -0.20 20.17 -4.37
CA GLU A 52 -1.09 19.81 -3.26
C GLU A 52 -2.45 20.52 -3.36
N LEU A 53 -2.47 21.81 -3.68
CA LEU A 53 -3.71 22.58 -3.92
C LEU A 53 -4.49 22.05 -5.13
N GLU A 54 -3.80 21.71 -6.20
CA GLU A 54 -4.39 21.12 -7.41
C GLU A 54 -5.01 19.75 -7.10
N SER A 55 -4.36 18.93 -6.24
CA SER A 55 -4.89 17.65 -5.80
C SER A 55 -6.17 17.76 -4.98
N ARG A 56 -6.24 18.83 -4.18
CA ARG A 56 -7.47 19.13 -3.42
C ARG A 56 -8.55 19.73 -4.29
N SER A 57 -8.33 19.80 -5.61
CA SER A 57 -9.20 20.48 -6.59
C SER A 57 -9.50 21.94 -6.24
N LEU A 58 -8.64 22.56 -5.43
CA LEU A 58 -8.76 23.97 -5.02
C LEU A 58 -8.23 24.92 -6.08
N VAL A 59 -7.27 24.45 -6.88
CA VAL A 59 -6.68 25.21 -7.98
C VAL A 59 -6.51 24.33 -9.21
N GLU A 60 -6.47 24.97 -10.38
CA GLU A 60 -6.17 24.33 -11.66
C GLU A 60 -4.95 24.96 -12.32
N SER A 61 -4.12 24.13 -12.96
CA SER A 61 -3.01 24.62 -13.78
C SER A 61 -3.51 24.90 -15.20
N ARG A 62 -3.37 26.14 -15.67
CA ARG A 62 -3.63 26.51 -17.08
C ARG A 62 -2.28 26.63 -17.81
N PRO A 63 -2.00 25.78 -18.83
CA PRO A 63 -0.75 25.82 -19.58
C PRO A 63 -0.42 27.24 -20.06
N LYS A 64 0.81 27.69 -19.79
CA LYS A 64 1.32 29.07 -20.10
C LYS A 64 0.73 30.21 -19.25
N TYR A 65 -0.40 30.02 -18.57
CA TYR A 65 -1.09 31.08 -17.82
C TYR A 65 -0.88 30.99 -16.31
N GLY A 66 -0.54 29.81 -15.76
CA GLY A 66 -0.28 29.63 -14.33
C GLY A 66 -1.39 28.89 -13.60
N TYR A 67 -1.53 29.12 -12.30
CA TYR A 67 -2.49 28.47 -11.43
C TYR A 67 -3.65 29.39 -11.08
N TYR A 68 -4.87 28.88 -11.11
CA TYR A 68 -6.11 29.61 -10.84
C TYR A 68 -6.97 28.84 -9.85
N VAL A 69 -7.76 29.57 -9.04
CA VAL A 69 -8.74 28.95 -8.14
C VAL A 69 -9.79 28.24 -8.98
N SER A 70 -9.99 26.95 -8.72
CA SER A 70 -10.85 26.07 -9.50
C SER A 70 -12.33 26.18 -9.09
N GLN A 71 -13.23 26.01 -10.02
CA GLN A 71 -14.67 25.87 -9.75
C GLN A 71 -15.00 24.58 -9.01
N SER A 72 -14.18 23.54 -9.17
CA SER A 72 -14.34 22.26 -8.50
C SER A 72 -13.89 22.27 -7.02
N SER A 73 -13.45 23.43 -6.49
CA SER A 73 -13.04 23.60 -5.09
C SER A 73 -14.10 23.21 -4.06
N GLN A 74 -15.34 22.99 -4.49
CA GLN A 74 -16.46 22.58 -3.64
C GLN A 74 -16.67 21.06 -3.58
N ARG A 75 -16.05 20.26 -4.50
CA ARG A 75 -16.28 18.81 -4.51
C ARG A 75 -15.24 18.06 -3.68
N LYS A 76 -15.45 18.07 -2.37
CA LYS A 76 -14.72 17.17 -1.46
C LYS A 76 -15.33 15.77 -1.57
N LEU A 77 -14.58 14.82 -2.15
CA LEU A 77 -15.00 13.43 -2.19
C LEU A 77 -15.15 12.90 -0.75
N ALA A 78 -16.28 12.27 -0.45
CA ALA A 78 -16.53 11.70 0.88
C ALA A 78 -15.67 10.45 1.09
N LEU A 79 -15.38 10.13 2.35
CA LEU A 79 -14.68 8.91 2.71
C LEU A 79 -15.59 7.69 2.58
N PRO A 80 -15.03 6.51 2.23
CA PRO A 80 -15.76 5.24 2.23
C PRO A 80 -16.35 4.91 3.59
N SER A 81 -17.48 4.20 3.55
CA SER A 81 -18.18 3.73 4.76
C SER A 81 -17.39 2.64 5.47
N VAL A 82 -17.50 2.59 6.80
CA VAL A 82 -16.97 1.49 7.61
C VAL A 82 -17.97 0.34 7.59
N ALA A 83 -17.52 -0.87 7.30
CA ALA A 83 -18.35 -2.05 7.37
C ALA A 83 -18.74 -2.39 8.83
N GLN A 84 -19.89 -3.04 8.99
CA GLN A 84 -20.27 -3.60 10.28
C GLN A 84 -19.68 -5.01 10.44
N MET A 85 -19.36 -5.38 11.68
CA MET A 85 -18.91 -6.73 12.00
C MET A 85 -20.04 -7.73 11.71
N LYS A 86 -19.75 -8.74 10.89
CA LYS A 86 -20.70 -9.83 10.59
C LYS A 86 -20.33 -11.08 11.39
N HIS A 87 -21.29 -11.71 12.02
CA HIS A 87 -21.08 -12.83 12.95
C HIS A 87 -21.60 -14.17 12.46
N SER A 88 -22.40 -14.25 11.39
CA SER A 88 -23.16 -15.46 11.03
C SER A 88 -23.52 -15.63 9.55
N GLU A 89 -22.87 -14.95 8.62
CA GLU A 89 -23.11 -15.21 7.20
C GLU A 89 -22.24 -16.39 6.73
N GLU A 90 -22.75 -17.16 5.77
CA GLU A 90 -21.97 -18.20 5.09
C GLU A 90 -20.74 -17.57 4.42
N GLU A 91 -19.58 -18.17 4.65
CA GLU A 91 -18.35 -17.81 3.98
C GLU A 91 -18.53 -18.09 2.48
N ASN A 92 -18.42 -17.06 1.67
CA ASN A 92 -18.53 -17.16 0.23
C ASN A 92 -17.32 -16.50 -0.41
N THR A 93 -16.20 -17.21 -0.47
CA THR A 93 -14.99 -16.73 -1.14
C THR A 93 -15.22 -16.75 -2.65
N PRO A 94 -15.12 -15.61 -3.34
CA PRO A 94 -15.42 -15.53 -4.78
C PRO A 94 -14.25 -16.06 -5.62
N GLN A 95 -14.04 -17.39 -5.61
CA GLN A 95 -12.93 -18.02 -6.32
C GLN A 95 -12.98 -17.75 -7.83
N ASP A 96 -14.15 -17.84 -8.43
CA ASP A 96 -14.36 -17.58 -9.87
C ASP A 96 -13.97 -16.13 -10.23
N LEU A 97 -14.24 -15.18 -9.34
CA LEU A 97 -13.88 -13.79 -9.52
C LEU A 97 -12.36 -13.58 -9.47
N PHE A 98 -11.66 -14.31 -8.59
CA PHE A 98 -10.19 -14.30 -8.57
C PHE A 98 -9.62 -14.82 -9.89
N ASP A 99 -10.06 -15.98 -10.33
CA ASP A 99 -9.57 -16.60 -11.56
C ASP A 99 -9.83 -15.68 -12.77
N LYS A 100 -10.99 -15.04 -12.81
CA LYS A 100 -11.36 -14.07 -13.82
C LYS A 100 -10.46 -12.84 -13.82
N VAL A 101 -10.25 -12.20 -12.66
CA VAL A 101 -9.40 -11.01 -12.54
C VAL A 101 -7.93 -11.37 -12.83
N PHE A 102 -7.43 -12.49 -12.33
CA PHE A 102 -6.07 -12.94 -12.60
C PHE A 102 -5.87 -13.38 -14.05
N GLY A 103 -6.86 -13.96 -14.69
CA GLY A 103 -6.81 -14.32 -16.12
C GLY A 103 -6.59 -13.11 -17.05
N THR A 104 -7.08 -11.93 -16.67
CA THR A 104 -6.89 -10.70 -17.46
C THR A 104 -5.48 -10.08 -17.31
N ILE A 105 -4.68 -10.53 -16.34
CA ILE A 105 -3.35 -10.01 -16.05
C ILE A 105 -2.35 -10.28 -17.19
N ALA A 106 -2.49 -11.39 -17.89
CA ALA A 106 -1.62 -11.77 -19.00
C ALA A 106 -1.84 -10.94 -20.26
N GLY A 107 -2.95 -10.18 -20.36
CA GLY A 107 -3.28 -9.34 -21.49
C GLY A 107 -2.40 -8.08 -21.54
N THR A 108 -1.60 -7.92 -22.59
CA THR A 108 -0.72 -6.75 -22.77
C THR A 108 -1.45 -5.48 -23.20
N ASP A 109 -2.72 -5.59 -23.61
CA ASP A 109 -3.52 -4.50 -24.21
C ASP A 109 -4.64 -3.99 -23.27
N VAL A 110 -4.55 -4.29 -21.96
CA VAL A 110 -5.50 -3.86 -20.95
C VAL A 110 -4.84 -2.90 -19.97
N THR A 111 -5.47 -1.76 -19.68
CA THR A 111 -4.98 -0.86 -18.61
C THR A 111 -5.21 -1.50 -17.24
N GLN A 112 -4.12 -1.77 -16.55
CA GLN A 112 -4.07 -2.65 -15.38
C GLN A 112 -4.28 -1.90 -14.05
N PHE A 113 -5.51 -1.46 -13.75
CA PHE A 113 -5.82 -0.91 -12.42
C PHE A 113 -6.05 -1.98 -11.34
N ALA A 114 -6.29 -3.25 -11.73
CA ALA A 114 -6.52 -4.35 -10.77
C ALA A 114 -5.25 -4.82 -10.06
N LEU A 115 -4.07 -4.67 -10.68
CA LEU A 115 -2.83 -5.23 -10.15
C LEU A 115 -2.27 -4.43 -8.97
N GLY A 116 -1.82 -5.13 -7.94
CA GLY A 116 -1.06 -4.55 -6.83
C GLY A 116 0.44 -4.48 -7.12
N ILE A 117 0.85 -4.14 -8.34
CA ILE A 117 2.25 -4.14 -8.80
C ILE A 117 2.55 -2.79 -9.46
N PRO A 118 3.72 -2.17 -9.18
CA PRO A 118 4.12 -0.96 -9.89
C PRO A 118 4.40 -1.22 -11.37
N GLY A 119 4.02 -0.27 -12.21
CA GLY A 119 4.35 -0.30 -13.64
C GLY A 119 5.86 -0.33 -13.87
N LYS A 120 6.28 -1.02 -14.93
CA LYS A 120 7.71 -1.22 -15.26
C LYS A 120 8.49 0.09 -15.39
N SER A 121 7.89 1.15 -15.92
CA SER A 121 8.51 2.48 -16.09
C SER A 121 8.82 3.19 -14.76
N LEU A 122 8.18 2.78 -13.66
CA LEU A 122 8.42 3.31 -12.32
C LEU A 122 9.59 2.61 -11.60
N LEU A 123 9.99 1.44 -12.06
CA LEU A 123 11.03 0.61 -11.45
C LEU A 123 12.42 0.89 -12.07
N PRO A 124 13.52 0.72 -11.33
CA PRO A 124 14.86 1.07 -11.78
C PRO A 124 15.51 -0.03 -12.64
N VAL A 125 14.82 -0.50 -13.69
CA VAL A 125 15.19 -1.68 -14.50
C VAL A 125 16.63 -1.65 -15.00
N ALA A 126 17.06 -0.52 -15.58
CA ALA A 126 18.42 -0.40 -16.12
C ALA A 126 19.51 -0.49 -15.02
N LYS A 127 19.24 0.13 -13.85
CA LYS A 127 20.17 0.08 -12.71
C LYS A 127 20.22 -1.31 -12.09
N MET A 128 19.08 -2.00 -12.01
CA MET A 128 19.01 -3.39 -11.53
C MET A 128 19.76 -4.34 -12.46
N LYS A 129 19.58 -4.20 -13.79
CA LYS A 129 20.31 -5.01 -14.78
C LYS A 129 21.82 -4.82 -14.64
N LYS A 130 22.30 -3.57 -14.50
CA LYS A 130 23.72 -3.29 -14.25
C LYS A 130 24.20 -3.94 -12.95
N CYS A 131 23.45 -3.79 -11.87
CA CYS A 131 23.77 -4.37 -10.56
C CYS A 131 23.91 -5.91 -10.64
N MET A 132 22.99 -6.60 -11.35
CA MET A 132 23.08 -8.04 -11.58
C MET A 132 24.40 -8.44 -12.27
N ILE A 133 24.78 -7.74 -13.35
CA ILE A 133 26.02 -7.99 -14.08
C ILE A 133 27.23 -7.78 -13.16
N ASP A 134 27.25 -6.71 -12.39
CA ASP A 134 28.35 -6.39 -11.47
C ASP A 134 28.50 -7.46 -10.36
N VAL A 135 27.38 -7.93 -9.79
CA VAL A 135 27.37 -8.98 -8.77
C VAL A 135 27.89 -10.31 -9.31
N VAL A 136 27.39 -10.76 -10.47
CA VAL A 136 27.84 -12.01 -11.11
C VAL A 136 29.34 -11.97 -11.44
N LYS A 137 29.89 -10.82 -11.82
CA LYS A 137 31.31 -10.65 -12.05
C LYS A 137 32.18 -10.68 -10.79
N LYS A 138 31.65 -10.18 -9.67
CA LYS A 138 32.39 -10.06 -8.41
C LYS A 138 32.34 -11.31 -7.54
N LYS A 139 31.25 -12.05 -7.57
CA LYS A 139 31.00 -13.24 -6.74
C LYS A 139 30.94 -14.47 -7.64
N SER A 140 32.01 -15.24 -7.66
CA SER A 140 32.16 -16.43 -8.53
C SER A 140 31.18 -17.58 -8.17
N ASP A 141 30.67 -17.59 -6.92
CA ASP A 141 29.80 -18.64 -6.38
C ASP A 141 28.35 -18.18 -6.21
N SER A 142 28.03 -16.94 -6.64
CA SER A 142 26.67 -16.40 -6.51
C SER A 142 25.66 -17.22 -7.31
N GLY A 143 24.65 -17.75 -6.62
CA GLY A 143 23.59 -18.58 -7.21
C GLY A 143 23.93 -20.08 -7.34
N VAL A 144 25.16 -20.51 -7.02
CA VAL A 144 25.60 -21.92 -7.11
C VAL A 144 25.45 -22.62 -5.75
N ASN A 145 25.82 -21.94 -4.67
CA ASN A 145 25.79 -22.52 -3.32
C ASN A 145 24.48 -22.21 -2.60
N TYR A 146 24.10 -23.12 -1.70
CA TYR A 146 23.00 -22.84 -0.77
C TYR A 146 23.38 -21.71 0.21
N GLU A 147 22.48 -20.79 0.38
CA GLU A 147 22.52 -19.83 1.48
C GLU A 147 22.16 -20.51 2.82
N SER A 148 22.48 -19.87 3.93
CA SER A 148 21.96 -20.30 5.23
C SER A 148 20.42 -20.35 5.19
N VAL A 149 19.81 -21.20 6.02
CA VAL A 149 18.34 -21.27 6.12
C VAL A 149 17.74 -19.90 6.49
N GLN A 150 18.43 -19.14 7.32
CA GLN A 150 18.02 -17.78 7.68
C GLN A 150 18.12 -16.78 6.50
N GLY A 151 18.92 -17.09 5.50
CA GLY A 151 19.17 -16.28 4.30
C GLY A 151 20.41 -15.41 4.42
N SER A 152 20.75 -14.70 3.35
CA SER A 152 21.98 -13.89 3.23
C SER A 152 22.17 -12.94 4.42
N GLU A 153 23.28 -13.10 5.12
CA GLU A 153 23.66 -12.23 6.24
C GLU A 153 23.84 -10.79 5.77
N GLN A 154 24.48 -10.60 4.60
CA GLN A 154 24.68 -9.27 4.05
C GLN A 154 23.32 -8.57 3.77
N LEU A 155 22.34 -9.28 3.21
CA LEU A 155 21.02 -8.72 2.96
C LEU A 155 20.30 -8.40 4.28
N ARG A 156 20.37 -9.30 5.26
CA ARG A 156 19.78 -9.08 6.58
C ARG A 156 20.38 -7.85 7.26
N ARG A 157 21.70 -7.66 7.17
CA ARG A 157 22.40 -6.48 7.68
C ARG A 157 21.93 -5.18 7.00
N GLU A 158 21.76 -5.17 5.68
CA GLU A 158 21.26 -3.99 4.97
C GLU A 158 19.80 -3.68 5.35
N ILE A 159 18.95 -4.69 5.56
CA ILE A 159 17.58 -4.49 6.04
C ILE A 159 17.57 -3.97 7.49
N ALA A 160 18.43 -4.51 8.36
CA ALA A 160 18.55 -4.05 9.74
C ALA A 160 18.93 -2.57 9.85
N LYS A 161 19.78 -2.06 8.94
CA LYS A 161 20.12 -0.63 8.88
C LYS A 161 18.90 0.28 8.70
N TRP A 162 17.85 -0.18 8.02
CA TRP A 162 16.62 0.60 7.89
C TRP A 162 15.90 0.77 9.23
N SER A 163 16.03 -0.20 10.14
CA SER A 163 15.41 -0.11 11.46
C SER A 163 15.96 1.05 12.28
N ILE A 164 17.25 1.37 12.12
CA ILE A 164 17.92 2.47 12.81
C ILE A 164 17.27 3.82 12.45
N VAL A 165 16.97 4.03 11.16
CA VAL A 165 16.32 5.27 10.68
C VAL A 165 14.91 5.46 11.28
N MET A 166 14.27 4.36 11.68
CA MET A 166 12.95 4.34 12.30
C MET A 166 13.01 4.23 13.83
N GLU A 167 14.21 4.40 14.43
CA GLU A 167 14.46 4.21 15.88
C GLU A 167 14.20 2.78 16.38
N GLY A 168 14.29 1.80 15.49
CA GLY A 168 14.17 0.37 15.83
C GLY A 168 15.51 -0.23 16.28
N LYS A 169 15.43 -1.36 16.98
CA LYS A 169 16.58 -2.11 17.52
C LYS A 169 16.76 -3.48 16.85
N ILE A 170 16.34 -3.61 15.59
CA ILE A 170 16.44 -4.88 14.85
C ILE A 170 17.87 -5.05 14.35
N THR A 171 18.45 -6.22 14.60
CA THR A 171 19.77 -6.64 14.08
C THR A 171 19.59 -7.62 12.92
N GLU A 172 20.69 -7.95 12.22
CA GLU A 172 20.67 -8.97 11.18
C GLU A 172 20.25 -10.35 11.71
N ASP A 173 20.52 -10.65 12.99
CA ASP A 173 20.15 -11.92 13.59
C ASP A 173 18.64 -12.02 13.85
N ASP A 174 17.95 -10.91 13.96
CA ASP A 174 16.50 -10.89 14.15
C ASP A 174 15.70 -11.14 12.88
N LEU A 175 16.36 -11.26 11.72
CA LEU A 175 15.72 -11.32 10.41
C LEU A 175 15.83 -12.71 9.78
N VAL A 176 14.79 -13.13 9.06
CA VAL A 176 14.76 -14.33 8.21
C VAL A 176 14.31 -13.91 6.82
N ILE A 177 15.13 -14.20 5.80
CA ILE A 177 14.80 -13.92 4.40
C ILE A 177 13.79 -14.93 3.88
N THR A 178 12.81 -14.47 3.11
CA THR A 178 11.71 -15.29 2.56
C THR A 178 11.54 -15.09 1.05
N SER A 179 10.80 -15.97 0.40
CA SER A 179 10.48 -15.88 -1.03
C SER A 179 9.35 -14.88 -1.31
N GLY A 180 9.53 -13.63 -0.83
CA GLY A 180 8.56 -12.54 -0.84
C GLY A 180 7.72 -12.49 0.44
N ALA A 181 6.97 -11.38 0.62
CA ALA A 181 6.19 -11.14 1.83
C ALA A 181 5.11 -12.20 2.07
N MET A 182 4.34 -12.60 1.04
CA MET A 182 3.29 -13.63 1.21
C MET A 182 3.83 -14.96 1.72
N ASN A 183 5.03 -15.38 1.29
CA ASN A 183 5.71 -16.55 1.86
C ASN A 183 6.06 -16.31 3.34
N GLY A 184 6.48 -15.08 3.69
CA GLY A 184 6.70 -14.69 5.08
C GLY A 184 5.41 -14.74 5.92
N VAL A 185 4.30 -14.19 5.43
CA VAL A 185 2.98 -14.25 6.08
C VAL A 185 2.56 -15.71 6.30
N TYR A 186 2.73 -16.55 5.27
CA TYR A 186 2.39 -17.97 5.36
C TYR A 186 3.18 -18.70 6.45
N HIS A 187 4.51 -18.48 6.52
CA HIS A 187 5.35 -19.01 7.60
C HIS A 187 4.92 -18.49 8.98
N CYS A 188 4.58 -17.20 9.10
CA CYS A 188 4.10 -16.61 10.34
C CYS A 188 2.79 -17.28 10.80
N LEU A 189 1.81 -17.42 9.91
CA LEU A 189 0.56 -18.10 10.23
C LEU A 189 0.80 -19.52 10.72
N MET A 190 1.57 -20.33 9.98
CA MET A 190 1.89 -21.70 10.39
C MET A 190 2.66 -21.80 11.70
N ALA A 191 3.44 -20.76 12.07
CA ALA A 191 4.21 -20.77 13.31
C ALA A 191 3.33 -20.61 14.56
N VAL A 192 2.15 -19.98 14.41
CA VAL A 192 1.32 -19.56 15.56
C VAL A 192 -0.12 -20.10 15.53
N THR A 193 -0.51 -20.81 14.45
CA THR A 193 -1.87 -21.36 14.29
C THR A 193 -1.84 -22.84 13.87
N LYS A 194 -2.99 -23.49 13.99
CA LYS A 194 -3.32 -24.83 13.47
C LYS A 194 -4.68 -24.79 12.75
N PRO A 195 -4.99 -25.74 11.85
CA PRO A 195 -6.29 -25.78 11.18
C PRO A 195 -7.46 -25.66 12.17
N GLY A 196 -8.45 -24.83 11.79
CA GLY A 196 -9.61 -24.50 12.62
C GLY A 196 -9.45 -23.25 13.50
N ASP A 197 -8.23 -22.75 13.69
CA ASP A 197 -7.97 -21.55 14.48
C ASP A 197 -8.50 -20.27 13.80
N CYS A 198 -8.83 -19.27 14.62
CA CYS A 198 -9.33 -17.97 14.18
C CYS A 198 -8.21 -16.94 14.07
N VAL A 199 -8.16 -16.22 12.94
CA VAL A 199 -7.20 -15.13 12.66
C VAL A 199 -7.96 -13.85 12.38
N ALA A 200 -7.71 -12.79 13.16
CA ALA A 200 -8.29 -11.47 12.87
C ALA A 200 -7.59 -10.82 11.67
N VAL A 201 -8.39 -10.23 10.80
CA VAL A 201 -7.94 -9.44 9.64
C VAL A 201 -8.74 -8.14 9.53
N GLU A 202 -8.23 -7.16 8.78
CA GLU A 202 -9.01 -5.95 8.46
C GLU A 202 -10.26 -6.26 7.63
N SER A 203 -11.22 -5.35 7.61
CA SER A 203 -12.32 -5.38 6.66
C SER A 203 -12.51 -3.98 6.04
N PRO A 204 -12.24 -3.82 4.72
CA PRO A 204 -11.80 -4.83 3.74
C PRO A 204 -10.33 -5.25 3.93
N VAL A 205 -10.00 -6.48 3.54
CA VAL A 205 -8.66 -7.08 3.66
C VAL A 205 -8.06 -7.42 2.31
N TYR A 206 -6.74 -7.41 2.20
CA TYR A 206 -6.05 -7.90 1.02
C TYR A 206 -6.37 -9.39 0.76
N PHE A 207 -6.94 -9.68 -0.39
CA PHE A 207 -7.43 -11.04 -0.73
C PHE A 207 -6.35 -12.13 -0.62
N GLY A 208 -5.06 -11.81 -0.84
CA GLY A 208 -3.97 -12.78 -0.66
C GLY A 208 -3.84 -13.29 0.77
N ILE A 209 -4.18 -12.46 1.77
CA ILE A 209 -4.22 -12.87 3.19
C ILE A 209 -5.40 -13.83 3.42
N LEU A 210 -6.59 -13.53 2.88
CA LEU A 210 -7.75 -14.42 2.96
C LEU A 210 -7.45 -15.79 2.34
N GLN A 211 -6.82 -15.81 1.16
CA GLN A 211 -6.42 -17.05 0.50
C GLN A 211 -5.41 -17.84 1.34
N ALA A 212 -4.43 -17.19 1.96
CA ALA A 212 -3.46 -17.85 2.84
C ALA A 212 -4.14 -18.48 4.06
N ILE A 213 -5.09 -17.77 4.68
CA ILE A 213 -5.89 -18.23 5.82
C ILE A 213 -6.72 -19.46 5.39
N HIS A 214 -7.41 -19.37 4.26
CA HIS A 214 -8.23 -20.46 3.74
C HIS A 214 -7.40 -21.72 3.40
N LEU A 215 -6.27 -21.55 2.69
CA LEU A 215 -5.37 -22.66 2.33
C LEU A 215 -4.78 -23.38 3.55
N LEU A 216 -4.65 -22.72 4.68
CA LEU A 216 -4.20 -23.31 5.94
C LEU A 216 -5.35 -23.92 6.77
N GLY A 217 -6.58 -23.89 6.25
CA GLY A 217 -7.76 -24.38 6.99
C GLY A 217 -8.10 -23.52 8.21
N LEU A 218 -7.71 -22.25 8.21
CA LEU A 218 -7.97 -21.27 9.28
C LEU A 218 -9.28 -20.53 9.01
N LYS A 219 -9.79 -19.85 10.03
CA LYS A 219 -10.99 -19.01 9.95
C LYS A 219 -10.61 -17.55 10.06
N ALA A 220 -11.00 -16.74 9.07
CA ALA A 220 -10.81 -15.29 9.14
C ALA A 220 -11.91 -14.65 10.01
N VAL A 221 -11.53 -13.70 10.85
CA VAL A 221 -12.43 -12.84 11.62
C VAL A 221 -12.21 -11.42 11.15
N GLU A 222 -13.11 -10.91 10.32
CA GLU A 222 -13.01 -9.57 9.76
C GLU A 222 -13.36 -8.51 10.80
N ILE A 223 -12.42 -7.59 11.07
CA ILE A 223 -12.58 -6.50 12.04
C ILE A 223 -12.90 -5.21 11.27
N PRO A 224 -13.97 -4.49 11.60
CA PRO A 224 -14.28 -3.19 11.00
C PRO A 224 -13.07 -2.28 10.97
N THR A 225 -12.81 -1.65 9.82
CA THR A 225 -11.60 -0.86 9.62
C THR A 225 -11.96 0.51 9.07
N HIS A 226 -11.59 1.54 9.80
CA HIS A 226 -11.86 2.92 9.42
C HIS A 226 -10.81 3.42 8.41
N PRO A 227 -11.21 4.12 7.32
CA PRO A 227 -10.29 4.52 6.24
C PRO A 227 -9.22 5.55 6.64
N LEU A 228 -9.23 6.08 7.84
CA LEU A 228 -8.20 7.00 8.38
C LEU A 228 -7.45 6.44 9.57
N SER A 229 -8.15 5.77 10.51
CA SER A 229 -7.57 5.33 11.79
C SER A 229 -7.21 3.85 11.85
N GLY A 230 -7.62 3.06 10.84
CA GLY A 230 -7.34 1.63 10.79
C GLY A 230 -8.34 0.79 11.56
N VAL A 231 -7.88 -0.35 12.05
CA VAL A 231 -8.70 -1.37 12.74
C VAL A 231 -9.42 -0.79 13.96
N ASP A 232 -10.71 -1.10 14.11
CA ASP A 232 -11.50 -0.80 15.31
C ASP A 232 -11.01 -1.67 16.49
N LEU A 233 -10.31 -1.03 17.42
CA LEU A 233 -9.70 -1.71 18.58
C LEU A 233 -10.75 -2.19 19.58
N ASP A 234 -11.91 -1.53 19.69
CA ASP A 234 -13.01 -1.96 20.58
C ASP A 234 -13.72 -3.18 20.01
N ALA A 235 -13.91 -3.23 18.69
CA ALA A 235 -14.44 -4.41 18.03
C ALA A 235 -13.46 -5.59 18.12
N LEU A 236 -12.15 -5.35 17.93
CA LEU A 236 -11.11 -6.36 18.08
C LEU A 236 -11.10 -6.93 19.52
N LYS A 237 -11.16 -6.08 20.53
CA LYS A 237 -11.14 -6.48 21.94
C LYS A 237 -12.24 -7.49 22.29
N LYS A 238 -13.41 -7.35 21.68
CA LYS A 238 -14.56 -8.26 21.93
C LYS A 238 -14.31 -9.70 21.46
N VAL A 239 -13.47 -9.88 20.45
CA VAL A 239 -13.20 -11.19 19.83
C VAL A 239 -11.85 -11.78 20.23
N LEU A 240 -10.96 -11.01 20.87
CA LEU A 240 -9.62 -11.44 21.30
C LEU A 240 -9.56 -12.83 21.96
N PRO A 241 -10.48 -13.20 22.88
CA PRO A 241 -10.42 -14.51 23.52
C PRO A 241 -10.56 -15.72 22.58
N LYS A 242 -11.03 -15.48 21.35
CA LYS A 242 -11.25 -16.51 20.32
C LYS A 242 -10.13 -16.55 19.28
N LEU A 243 -9.20 -15.61 19.32
CA LEU A 243 -8.17 -15.44 18.30
C LEU A 243 -6.88 -16.17 18.65
N SER A 244 -6.32 -16.85 17.66
CA SER A 244 -4.96 -17.42 17.73
C SER A 244 -3.91 -16.46 17.18
N ALA A 245 -4.27 -15.54 16.28
CA ALA A 245 -3.38 -14.51 15.74
C ALA A 245 -4.19 -13.34 15.15
N CYS A 246 -3.49 -12.22 14.91
CA CYS A 246 -3.94 -11.13 14.04
C CYS A 246 -3.00 -11.01 12.85
N CYS A 247 -3.53 -10.65 11.67
CA CYS A 247 -2.75 -10.37 10.47
C CYS A 247 -3.23 -9.06 9.86
N PHE A 248 -2.44 -7.98 10.01
CA PHE A 248 -2.84 -6.62 9.64
C PHE A 248 -1.81 -5.90 8.77
N VAL A 249 -2.30 -4.98 7.92
CA VAL A 249 -1.52 -4.05 7.10
C VAL A 249 -1.71 -2.64 7.65
N VAL A 250 -1.00 -2.28 8.71
CA VAL A 250 -1.23 -1.04 9.47
C VAL A 250 -0.67 0.23 8.81
N ASN A 251 0.25 0.07 7.85
CA ASN A 251 0.86 1.17 7.10
C ASN A 251 0.50 1.07 5.63
N TYR A 252 -0.27 2.05 5.13
CA TYR A 252 -0.69 2.13 3.72
C TYR A 252 -1.44 0.88 3.27
N ASN A 253 -2.45 0.53 4.05
CA ASN A 253 -3.29 -0.64 3.88
C ASN A 253 -3.72 -0.90 2.42
N ASN A 254 -3.80 -2.13 2.05
CA ASN A 254 -4.42 -2.58 0.82
C ASN A 254 -5.75 -3.28 1.17
N PRO A 255 -6.94 -2.67 0.85
CA PRO A 255 -7.12 -1.70 -0.24
C PRO A 255 -7.28 -0.22 0.18
N LEU A 256 -7.50 0.10 1.45
CA LEU A 256 -7.96 1.43 1.90
C LEU A 256 -6.88 2.53 1.84
N GLY A 257 -5.59 2.19 1.84
CA GLY A 257 -4.50 3.16 1.82
C GLY A 257 -4.25 3.92 3.13
N PHE A 258 -4.94 3.59 4.22
CA PHE A 258 -4.76 4.27 5.50
C PHE A 258 -3.38 4.01 6.12
N GLN A 259 -3.01 4.88 7.03
CA GLN A 259 -1.91 4.71 7.96
C GLN A 259 -2.46 4.77 9.37
N MET A 260 -2.35 3.69 10.14
CA MET A 260 -2.78 3.67 11.54
C MET A 260 -1.95 4.67 12.37
N PRO A 261 -2.57 5.54 13.18
CA PRO A 261 -1.86 6.43 14.09
C PRO A 261 -0.96 5.67 15.07
N ASP A 262 0.18 6.26 15.44
CA ASP A 262 1.16 5.60 16.32
C ASP A 262 0.58 5.25 17.70
N GLU A 263 -0.32 6.07 18.24
CA GLU A 263 -1.00 5.78 19.51
C GLU A 263 -1.91 4.55 19.40
N ASN A 264 -2.61 4.39 18.26
CA ASN A 264 -3.43 3.19 18.02
C ASN A 264 -2.55 1.94 17.86
N LYS A 265 -1.37 2.06 17.21
CA LYS A 265 -0.41 0.95 17.11
C LYS A 265 0.11 0.52 18.47
N LYS A 266 0.48 1.48 19.35
CA LYS A 266 0.92 1.20 20.72
C LYS A 266 -0.19 0.50 21.51
N GLN A 267 -1.42 1.00 21.41
CA GLN A 267 -2.57 0.40 22.09
C GLN A 267 -2.84 -1.02 21.57
N LEU A 268 -2.77 -1.22 20.24
CA LEU A 268 -2.91 -2.54 19.60
C LEU A 268 -1.86 -3.52 20.13
N VAL A 269 -0.57 -3.14 20.07
CA VAL A 269 0.52 -4.02 20.54
C VAL A 269 0.37 -4.37 22.02
N LYS A 270 0.06 -3.39 22.87
CA LYS A 270 -0.17 -3.61 24.29
C LYS A 270 -1.32 -4.61 24.52
N MET A 271 -2.47 -4.36 23.89
CA MET A 271 -3.66 -5.21 24.02
C MET A 271 -3.39 -6.65 23.55
N LEU A 272 -2.72 -6.84 22.42
CA LEU A 272 -2.38 -8.17 21.91
C LEU A 272 -1.36 -8.90 22.81
N THR A 273 -0.40 -8.18 23.36
CA THR A 273 0.59 -8.74 24.31
C THR A 273 -0.09 -9.20 25.60
N GLU A 274 -0.98 -8.41 26.17
CA GLU A 274 -1.74 -8.75 27.39
C GLU A 274 -2.60 -10.01 27.20
N HIS A 275 -3.09 -10.26 25.99
CA HIS A 275 -3.91 -11.45 25.67
C HIS A 275 -3.10 -12.59 25.05
N ASN A 276 -1.76 -12.45 24.95
CA ASN A 276 -0.87 -13.41 24.30
C ASN A 276 -1.27 -13.80 22.87
N VAL A 277 -1.83 -12.86 22.10
CA VAL A 277 -2.20 -13.02 20.70
C VAL A 277 -1.12 -12.41 19.80
N PRO A 278 -0.40 -13.18 18.96
CA PRO A 278 0.63 -12.67 18.08
C PRO A 278 0.04 -11.82 16.95
N LEU A 279 0.80 -10.79 16.55
CA LEU A 279 0.50 -9.95 15.39
C LEU A 279 1.45 -10.29 14.22
N ILE A 280 0.87 -10.61 13.08
CA ILE A 280 1.57 -10.63 11.78
C ILE A 280 1.32 -9.27 11.14
N GLU A 281 2.37 -8.47 11.01
CA GLU A 281 2.31 -7.13 10.42
C GLU A 281 2.88 -7.17 9.01
N ASP A 282 2.03 -7.08 7.98
CA ASP A 282 2.47 -6.92 6.59
C ASP A 282 2.76 -5.44 6.28
N ASP A 283 4.04 -5.10 6.15
CA ASP A 283 4.54 -3.73 5.98
C ASP A 283 5.20 -3.50 4.60
N VAL A 284 4.72 -4.18 3.56
CA VAL A 284 5.30 -4.10 2.19
C VAL A 284 5.20 -2.72 1.55
N TYR A 285 4.29 -1.86 2.05
CA TYR A 285 4.10 -0.50 1.55
C TYR A 285 4.81 0.57 2.40
N GLY A 286 5.35 0.23 3.57
CA GLY A 286 5.90 1.19 4.55
C GLY A 286 6.92 2.18 3.98
N ASN A 287 7.69 1.79 2.95
CA ASN A 287 8.64 2.67 2.27
C ASN A 287 8.00 3.62 1.24
N ILE A 288 6.69 3.52 0.98
CA ILE A 288 5.97 4.31 -0.04
C ILE A 288 5.09 5.34 0.67
N TYR A 289 5.69 6.32 1.30
CA TYR A 289 5.00 7.39 2.03
C TYR A 289 4.96 8.70 1.25
N PHE A 290 3.94 9.52 1.49
CA PHE A 290 3.74 10.84 0.87
C PHE A 290 4.02 12.00 1.84
N GLY A 291 4.34 11.73 3.09
CA GLY A 291 4.61 12.73 4.12
C GLY A 291 6.09 12.89 4.45
N ALA A 292 6.35 13.38 5.65
CA ALA A 292 7.68 13.75 6.14
C ALA A 292 8.63 12.57 6.36
N GLY A 293 8.11 11.34 6.51
CA GLY A 293 8.93 10.17 6.79
C GLY A 293 8.17 8.85 6.74
N ARG A 294 8.92 7.77 6.84
CA ARG A 294 8.39 6.43 6.94
C ARG A 294 7.69 6.24 8.29
N PRO A 295 6.46 5.71 8.32
CA PRO A 295 5.79 5.41 9.58
C PRO A 295 6.48 4.25 10.31
N LYS A 296 6.47 4.30 11.64
CA LYS A 296 6.95 3.19 12.46
C LYS A 296 6.01 2.01 12.33
N PRO A 297 6.51 0.78 12.15
CA PRO A 297 5.68 -0.42 12.25
C PRO A 297 5.33 -0.72 13.72
N CYS A 298 4.30 -1.53 13.95
CA CYS A 298 3.92 -2.05 15.26
C CYS A 298 5.09 -2.78 15.95
N LYS A 299 5.93 -3.46 15.16
CA LYS A 299 7.13 -4.15 15.63
C LYS A 299 8.02 -3.29 16.53
N PHE A 300 8.07 -1.98 16.32
CA PHE A 300 8.96 -1.09 17.09
C PHE A 300 8.39 -0.66 18.44
N TYR A 301 7.13 -1.03 18.71
CA TYR A 301 6.49 -0.90 20.03
C TYR A 301 6.42 -2.25 20.78
N ASP A 302 6.95 -3.34 20.19
CA ASP A 302 6.88 -4.70 20.69
C ASP A 302 8.14 -5.04 21.52
N GLU A 303 7.99 -5.04 22.84
CA GLU A 303 9.03 -5.46 23.77
C GLU A 303 8.95 -6.96 24.12
N ALA A 304 7.80 -7.59 23.89
CA ALA A 304 7.52 -8.98 24.26
C ALA A 304 7.82 -10.00 23.13
N GLY A 305 8.24 -9.53 21.95
CA GLY A 305 8.49 -10.38 20.79
C GLY A 305 7.23 -10.98 20.15
N MET A 306 6.06 -10.34 20.36
CA MET A 306 4.77 -10.81 19.87
C MET A 306 4.45 -10.38 18.44
N VAL A 307 5.14 -9.37 17.91
CA VAL A 307 4.93 -8.86 16.55
C VAL A 307 5.92 -9.49 15.59
N MET A 308 5.40 -10.13 14.54
CA MET A 308 6.16 -10.65 13.40
C MET A 308 6.06 -9.64 12.25
N TRP A 309 7.12 -8.84 12.04
CA TRP A 309 7.16 -7.80 11.00
C TRP A 309 7.60 -8.40 9.66
N VAL A 310 6.71 -8.36 8.67
CA VAL A 310 6.93 -8.88 7.32
C VAL A 310 7.17 -7.72 6.35
N GLY A 311 8.19 -7.84 5.52
CA GLY A 311 8.51 -6.85 4.50
C GLY A 311 8.99 -7.46 3.19
N SER A 312 9.10 -6.64 2.16
CA SER A 312 9.57 -7.06 0.85
C SER A 312 10.00 -5.86 0.01
N VAL A 313 10.90 -6.10 -0.95
CA VAL A 313 11.24 -5.14 -2.01
C VAL A 313 10.33 -5.25 -3.25
N SER A 314 9.35 -6.14 -3.25
CA SER A 314 8.47 -6.39 -4.41
C SER A 314 7.65 -5.18 -4.83
N LYS A 315 7.26 -4.31 -3.89
CA LYS A 315 6.43 -3.14 -4.18
C LYS A 315 7.24 -1.89 -4.54
N THR A 316 8.56 -1.95 -4.34
CA THR A 316 9.43 -0.78 -4.50
C THR A 316 10.55 -0.95 -5.50
N LEU A 317 11.02 -2.18 -5.76
CA LEU A 317 12.26 -2.41 -6.51
C LEU A 317 12.14 -3.50 -7.57
N ALA A 318 11.88 -4.74 -7.17
CA ALA A 318 12.00 -5.90 -8.05
C ALA A 318 10.99 -7.00 -7.69
N PRO A 319 9.72 -6.91 -8.14
CA PRO A 319 8.70 -7.93 -7.87
C PRO A 319 9.13 -9.34 -8.32
N GLY A 320 9.82 -9.45 -9.45
CA GLY A 320 10.27 -10.72 -10.03
C GLY A 320 11.38 -11.42 -9.24
N PHE A 321 12.10 -10.73 -8.35
CA PHE A 321 13.18 -11.33 -7.55
C PHE A 321 12.66 -12.15 -6.36
N ARG A 322 11.39 -12.05 -6.07
CA ARG A 322 10.75 -12.82 -4.99
C ARG A 322 11.53 -12.77 -3.67
N THR A 323 11.93 -11.57 -3.24
CA THR A 323 12.67 -11.36 -2.00
C THR A 323 11.85 -10.59 -0.98
N GLY A 324 11.71 -11.17 0.20
CA GLY A 324 11.09 -10.60 1.38
C GLY A 324 11.83 -11.01 2.65
N TRP A 325 11.33 -10.61 3.78
CA TRP A 325 11.89 -10.95 5.10
C TRP A 325 10.80 -10.94 6.16
N VAL A 326 11.13 -11.57 7.29
CA VAL A 326 10.36 -11.52 8.52
C VAL A 326 11.31 -11.17 9.66
N ALA A 327 10.90 -10.26 10.56
CA ALA A 327 11.47 -10.13 11.90
C ALA A 327 10.52 -10.81 12.90
N PRO A 328 10.70 -12.10 13.18
CA PRO A 328 9.69 -12.96 13.78
C PRO A 328 9.57 -12.84 15.32
N GLY A 329 10.40 -12.05 15.97
CA GLY A 329 10.43 -11.98 17.42
C GLY A 329 10.66 -13.35 18.07
N LYS A 330 9.87 -13.69 19.09
CA LYS A 330 10.02 -14.96 19.82
C LYS A 330 9.70 -16.22 18.99
N PHE A 331 9.16 -16.07 17.79
CA PHE A 331 8.78 -17.20 16.91
C PHE A 331 9.87 -17.60 15.92
N LYS A 332 11.08 -17.03 16.02
CA LYS A 332 12.18 -17.19 15.05
C LYS A 332 12.50 -18.65 14.76
N GLU A 333 12.73 -19.47 15.78
CA GLU A 333 13.11 -20.87 15.62
C GLU A 333 12.06 -21.70 14.89
N LYS A 334 10.77 -21.42 15.14
CA LYS A 334 9.66 -22.09 14.45
C LYS A 334 9.67 -21.76 12.95
N ILE A 335 9.86 -20.47 12.61
CA ILE A 335 9.89 -20.01 11.21
C ILE A 335 11.10 -20.56 10.47
N ILE A 336 12.30 -20.58 11.08
CA ILE A 336 13.50 -21.17 10.48
C ILE A 336 13.28 -22.66 10.20
N ARG A 337 12.71 -23.42 11.15
CA ARG A 337 12.42 -24.85 10.97
C ARG A 337 11.43 -25.11 9.82
N GLN A 338 10.38 -24.32 9.72
CA GLN A 338 9.40 -24.44 8.64
C GLN A 338 10.00 -24.09 7.28
N LYS A 339 10.81 -23.03 7.22
CA LYS A 339 11.51 -22.64 6.01
C LYS A 339 12.49 -23.73 5.55
N LEU A 340 13.22 -24.35 6.46
CA LEU A 340 14.11 -25.47 6.15
C LEU A 340 13.38 -26.60 5.43
N VAL A 341 12.17 -26.95 5.91
CA VAL A 341 11.37 -28.05 5.31
C VAL A 341 10.80 -27.64 3.94
N GLN A 342 10.38 -26.38 3.76
CA GLN A 342 9.65 -25.97 2.55
C GLN A 342 10.58 -25.53 1.42
N THR A 343 11.64 -24.81 1.73
CA THR A 343 12.47 -24.15 0.70
C THR A 343 13.97 -24.35 0.88
N VAL A 344 14.40 -25.00 1.97
CA VAL A 344 15.82 -25.22 2.36
C VAL A 344 16.55 -23.89 2.55
N SER A 345 16.68 -23.10 1.48
CA SER A 345 17.30 -21.75 1.49
C SER A 345 16.58 -20.79 0.52
N SER A 346 16.97 -19.53 0.57
CA SER A 346 16.53 -18.53 -0.42
C SER A 346 17.50 -18.44 -1.59
N PRO A 347 17.07 -17.99 -2.78
CA PRO A 347 17.99 -17.78 -3.92
C PRO A 347 19.09 -16.78 -3.58
N SER A 348 20.36 -17.22 -3.60
CA SER A 348 21.53 -16.42 -3.19
C SER A 348 21.78 -15.24 -4.13
N LEU A 349 21.75 -15.45 -5.46
CA LEU A 349 22.01 -14.41 -6.45
C LEU A 349 21.14 -13.17 -6.27
N PHE A 350 19.82 -13.34 -6.09
CA PHE A 350 18.92 -12.19 -5.94
C PHE A 350 19.11 -11.48 -4.60
N SER A 351 19.45 -12.22 -3.54
CA SER A 351 19.82 -11.65 -2.24
C SER A 351 21.07 -10.78 -2.36
N ASP A 352 22.08 -11.25 -3.09
CA ASP A 352 23.31 -10.50 -3.36
C ASP A 352 23.06 -9.23 -4.17
N VAL A 353 22.26 -9.31 -5.23
CA VAL A 353 21.90 -8.15 -6.06
C VAL A 353 21.15 -7.10 -5.26
N ILE A 354 20.18 -7.52 -4.42
CA ILE A 354 19.44 -6.59 -3.59
C ILE A 354 20.34 -5.95 -2.54
N SER A 355 21.19 -6.73 -1.85
CA SER A 355 22.08 -6.18 -0.84
C SER A 355 23.10 -5.18 -1.42
N ASP A 356 23.67 -5.45 -2.61
CA ASP A 356 24.53 -4.48 -3.31
C ASP A 356 23.77 -3.19 -3.69
N PHE A 357 22.52 -3.33 -4.13
CA PHE A 357 21.69 -2.18 -4.48
C PHE A 357 21.35 -1.31 -3.26
N LEU A 358 21.13 -1.92 -2.08
CA LEU A 358 20.83 -1.26 -0.82
C LEU A 358 22.08 -0.57 -0.24
N ALA A 359 23.22 -1.26 -0.23
CA ALA A 359 24.46 -0.82 0.40
C ALA A 359 25.00 0.52 -0.13
N HIS A 360 24.74 0.86 -1.40
CA HIS A 360 25.32 2.02 -2.09
C HIS A 360 24.36 3.22 -2.20
N GLY A 361 23.30 3.29 -1.38
CA GLY A 361 22.34 4.40 -1.38
C GLY A 361 21.52 4.55 -2.67
N ARG A 362 21.62 3.59 -3.60
CA ARG A 362 20.89 3.58 -4.88
C ARG A 362 19.39 3.41 -4.63
N TYR A 363 19.05 2.66 -3.60
CA TYR A 363 17.67 2.42 -3.20
C TYR A 363 17.00 3.68 -2.66
N ASP A 364 17.65 4.42 -1.78
CA ASP A 364 17.09 5.68 -1.22
C ASP A 364 16.86 6.72 -2.30
N HIS A 365 17.81 6.82 -3.25
CA HIS A 365 17.63 7.70 -4.41
C HIS A 365 16.44 7.26 -5.26
N HIS A 366 16.31 5.96 -5.52
CA HIS A 366 15.18 5.41 -6.26
C HIS A 366 13.85 5.67 -5.54
N LEU A 367 13.76 5.39 -4.25
CA LEU A 367 12.56 5.61 -3.45
C LEU A 367 12.10 7.08 -3.46
N ARG A 368 13.03 8.04 -3.40
CA ARG A 368 12.66 9.47 -3.49
C ARG A 368 11.99 9.80 -4.83
N MET A 369 12.53 9.28 -5.94
CA MET A 369 11.95 9.50 -7.27
C MET A 369 10.63 8.75 -7.45
N PHE A 370 10.56 7.51 -6.95
CA PHE A 370 9.40 6.65 -6.99
C PHE A 370 8.22 7.27 -6.24
N ARG A 371 8.42 7.69 -4.97
CA ARG A 371 7.39 8.38 -4.17
C ARG A 371 6.88 9.65 -4.83
N LYS A 372 7.78 10.45 -5.41
CA LYS A 372 7.39 11.67 -6.12
C LYS A 372 6.48 11.39 -7.33
N LYS A 373 6.80 10.35 -8.11
CA LYS A 373 5.96 9.94 -9.26
C LYS A 373 4.63 9.38 -8.79
N LEU A 374 4.62 8.52 -7.77
CA LEU A 374 3.39 7.96 -7.20
C LEU A 374 2.48 9.04 -6.63
N TYR A 375 3.04 10.02 -5.95
CA TYR A 375 2.26 11.15 -5.44
C TYR A 375 1.62 11.95 -6.57
N ALA A 376 2.36 12.24 -7.64
CA ALA A 376 1.80 12.91 -8.82
C ALA A 376 0.65 12.09 -9.45
N ASN A 377 0.82 10.77 -9.58
CA ASN A 377 -0.23 9.88 -10.08
C ASN A 377 -1.46 9.85 -9.15
N TYR A 378 -1.23 9.82 -7.83
CA TYR A 378 -2.31 9.90 -6.84
C TYR A 378 -3.16 11.17 -7.03
N LEU A 379 -2.50 12.31 -7.22
CA LEU A 379 -3.19 13.56 -7.46
C LEU A 379 -4.02 13.53 -8.75
N GLN A 380 -3.42 12.94 -9.78
CA GLN A 380 -4.06 12.85 -11.08
C GLN A 380 -5.29 11.91 -11.05
N ILE A 381 -5.17 10.72 -10.44
CA ILE A 381 -6.32 9.80 -10.34
C ILE A 381 -7.45 10.38 -9.49
N GLN A 382 -7.15 11.13 -8.42
CA GLN A 382 -8.16 11.82 -7.64
C GLN A 382 -8.92 12.85 -8.47
N LYS A 383 -8.20 13.64 -9.29
CA LYS A 383 -8.79 14.61 -10.21
C LYS A 383 -9.70 13.90 -11.22
N SER A 384 -9.22 12.86 -11.89
CA SER A 384 -9.99 12.10 -12.88
C SER A 384 -11.24 11.47 -12.28
N VAL A 385 -11.15 10.92 -11.05
CA VAL A 385 -12.32 10.39 -10.34
C VAL A 385 -13.31 11.51 -9.99
N ALA A 386 -12.84 12.66 -9.52
CA ALA A 386 -13.72 13.79 -9.23
C ALA A 386 -14.42 14.35 -10.47
N GLU A 387 -13.79 14.27 -11.62
CA GLU A 387 -14.31 14.80 -12.90
C GLU A 387 -15.26 13.81 -13.61
N TYR A 388 -14.85 12.53 -13.67
CA TYR A 388 -15.55 11.57 -14.53
C TYR A 388 -16.55 10.69 -13.80
N PHE A 389 -16.39 10.45 -12.49
CA PHE A 389 -17.25 9.55 -11.73
C PHE A 389 -18.50 10.27 -11.17
N PRO A 390 -19.53 9.51 -10.77
CA PRO A 390 -20.74 10.09 -10.16
C PRO A 390 -20.44 10.92 -8.91
N ASP A 391 -21.30 11.90 -8.63
CA ASP A 391 -21.11 12.87 -7.54
C ASP A 391 -21.11 12.25 -6.14
N ASN A 392 -21.81 11.14 -5.96
CA ASN A 392 -21.91 10.41 -4.71
C ASN A 392 -20.78 9.37 -4.53
N THR A 393 -19.78 9.32 -5.43
CA THR A 393 -18.62 8.44 -5.28
C THR A 393 -17.80 8.84 -4.05
N LYS A 394 -17.53 7.87 -3.17
CA LYS A 394 -16.64 8.04 -2.02
C LYS A 394 -15.28 7.46 -2.32
N VAL A 395 -14.22 8.08 -1.80
CA VAL A 395 -12.84 7.75 -2.14
C VAL A 395 -11.96 7.76 -0.89
N SER A 396 -11.09 6.77 -0.75
CA SER A 396 -10.10 6.75 0.32
C SER A 396 -9.04 7.85 0.15
N GLU A 397 -8.42 8.27 1.24
CA GLU A 397 -7.35 9.28 1.28
C GLU A 397 -6.01 8.66 1.67
N PRO A 398 -5.32 7.91 0.77
CA PRO A 398 -4.07 7.25 1.08
C PRO A 398 -2.98 8.26 1.45
N LYS A 399 -2.24 7.96 2.52
CA LYS A 399 -1.05 8.71 2.94
C LYS A 399 0.25 8.12 2.37
N GLY A 400 0.11 7.08 1.56
CA GLY A 400 1.20 6.33 0.92
C GLY A 400 0.66 5.11 0.19
N GLY A 401 1.55 4.20 -0.22
CA GLY A 401 1.18 3.08 -1.06
C GLY A 401 0.84 3.53 -2.48
N PHE A 402 0.00 2.75 -3.17
CA PHE A 402 -0.46 3.07 -4.52
C PHE A 402 -1.84 2.47 -4.85
N MET A 403 -2.66 2.29 -3.81
CA MET A 403 -4.03 1.81 -3.92
C MET A 403 -5.01 2.91 -3.61
N LEU A 404 -6.08 2.99 -4.39
CA LEU A 404 -7.22 3.87 -4.17
C LEU A 404 -8.48 3.01 -4.07
N TRP A 405 -9.22 3.16 -2.97
CA TRP A 405 -10.50 2.49 -2.77
C TRP A 405 -11.65 3.43 -3.05
N LEU A 406 -12.58 2.97 -3.88
CA LEU A 406 -13.79 3.70 -4.24
C LEU A 406 -15.02 2.93 -3.75
N GLU A 407 -15.98 3.66 -3.17
CA GLU A 407 -17.33 3.20 -2.88
C GLU A 407 -18.29 3.96 -3.79
N LEU A 408 -18.99 3.22 -4.64
CA LEU A 408 -19.96 3.73 -5.62
C LEU A 408 -21.38 3.73 -5.04
N ASP A 409 -22.35 4.15 -5.84
CA ASP A 409 -23.78 4.00 -5.51
C ASP A 409 -24.13 2.54 -5.21
N LYS A 410 -24.99 2.29 -4.23
CA LYS A 410 -25.37 0.93 -3.80
C LYS A 410 -26.10 0.12 -4.88
N ARG A 411 -26.63 0.77 -5.93
CA ARG A 411 -27.25 0.11 -7.07
C ARG A 411 -26.24 -0.57 -8.01
N ILE A 412 -24.96 -0.23 -7.88
CA ILE A 412 -23.90 -0.73 -8.76
C ILE A 412 -23.31 -2.00 -8.15
N CYS A 413 -23.33 -3.09 -8.93
CA CYS A 413 -22.53 -4.28 -8.66
C CYS A 413 -21.23 -4.17 -9.48
N THR A 414 -20.08 -4.08 -8.79
CA THR A 414 -18.78 -3.93 -9.47
C THR A 414 -18.31 -5.23 -10.12
N GLU A 415 -18.84 -6.37 -9.73
CA GLU A 415 -18.59 -7.66 -10.37
C GLU A 415 -19.25 -7.71 -11.77
N ASP A 416 -20.50 -7.25 -11.89
CA ASP A 416 -21.21 -7.14 -13.18
C ASP A 416 -20.57 -6.06 -14.08
N LEU A 417 -20.07 -4.98 -13.49
CA LEU A 417 -19.36 -3.91 -14.23
C LEU A 417 -18.02 -4.40 -14.78
N TYR A 418 -17.39 -5.39 -14.14
CA TYR A 418 -16.05 -5.86 -14.49
C TYR A 418 -15.99 -6.41 -15.91
N ASP A 419 -16.97 -7.20 -16.34
CA ASP A 419 -17.01 -7.80 -17.67
C ASP A 419 -17.09 -6.75 -18.78
N GLU A 420 -17.94 -5.75 -18.58
CA GLU A 420 -18.06 -4.63 -19.50
C GLU A 420 -16.74 -3.84 -19.59
N ALA A 421 -16.10 -3.56 -18.43
CA ALA A 421 -14.84 -2.84 -18.38
C ALA A 421 -13.72 -3.60 -19.11
N VAL A 422 -13.59 -4.92 -18.88
CA VAL A 422 -12.59 -5.75 -19.55
C VAL A 422 -12.81 -5.80 -21.07
N SER A 423 -14.08 -5.85 -21.55
CA SER A 423 -14.39 -5.78 -22.96
C SER A 423 -13.90 -4.49 -23.62
N GLN A 424 -13.83 -3.40 -22.84
CA GLN A 424 -13.29 -2.11 -23.25
C GLN A 424 -11.81 -1.91 -22.87
N LYS A 425 -11.12 -3.01 -22.51
CA LYS A 425 -9.68 -3.05 -22.19
C LYS A 425 -9.28 -2.28 -20.94
N VAL A 426 -10.18 -2.18 -19.98
CA VAL A 426 -9.96 -1.58 -18.66
C VAL A 426 -10.23 -2.65 -17.60
N ASN A 427 -9.31 -2.88 -16.65
CA ASN A 427 -9.62 -3.72 -15.52
C ASN A 427 -9.48 -2.95 -14.19
N PHE A 428 -10.10 -3.46 -13.15
CA PHE A 428 -10.01 -2.99 -11.78
C PHE A 428 -10.18 -4.17 -10.83
N ALA A 429 -9.94 -4.01 -9.54
CA ALA A 429 -10.24 -5.08 -8.59
C ALA A 429 -11.62 -4.84 -7.96
N PRO A 430 -12.63 -5.68 -8.23
CA PRO A 430 -13.95 -5.58 -7.62
C PRO A 430 -13.89 -5.71 -6.10
N GLY A 431 -14.71 -4.93 -5.39
CA GLY A 431 -14.68 -4.86 -3.92
C GLY A 431 -15.00 -6.18 -3.23
N ARG A 432 -15.81 -7.02 -3.87
CA ARG A 432 -16.17 -8.36 -3.40
C ARG A 432 -14.95 -9.26 -3.11
N MET A 433 -13.81 -9.04 -3.78
CA MET A 433 -12.56 -9.77 -3.56
C MET A 433 -11.91 -9.52 -2.20
N PHE A 434 -12.31 -8.46 -1.47
CA PHE A 434 -11.65 -7.99 -0.25
C PHE A 434 -12.39 -8.35 1.03
N SER A 435 -13.32 -9.30 0.95
CA SER A 435 -14.04 -9.88 2.09
C SER A 435 -14.39 -11.35 1.80
N GLN A 436 -14.40 -12.18 2.84
CA GLN A 436 -14.93 -13.54 2.74
C GLN A 436 -16.47 -13.56 2.77
N TYR A 437 -17.09 -12.45 3.17
CA TYR A 437 -18.55 -12.29 3.21
C TYR A 437 -19.04 -11.55 1.96
N ASN A 438 -20.34 -11.59 1.70
CA ASN A 438 -20.95 -10.87 0.58
C ASN A 438 -21.02 -9.34 0.85
N GLN A 439 -19.85 -8.70 0.99
CA GLN A 439 -19.69 -7.27 1.26
C GLN A 439 -19.01 -6.54 0.11
N TYR A 440 -19.03 -5.22 0.12
CA TYR A 440 -18.33 -4.34 -0.82
C TYR A 440 -18.70 -4.52 -2.30
N GLN A 441 -19.92 -4.99 -2.58
CA GLN A 441 -20.40 -5.22 -3.97
C GLN A 441 -20.34 -3.95 -4.83
N ASN A 442 -20.56 -2.77 -4.24
CA ASN A 442 -20.49 -1.47 -4.89
C ASN A 442 -19.12 -0.79 -4.74
N CYS A 443 -18.10 -1.53 -4.33
CA CYS A 443 -16.76 -0.97 -4.15
C CYS A 443 -15.78 -1.48 -5.21
N MET A 444 -14.71 -0.73 -5.43
CA MET A 444 -13.59 -1.17 -6.28
C MET A 444 -12.27 -0.61 -5.79
N ARG A 445 -11.19 -1.31 -6.12
CA ARG A 445 -9.82 -0.82 -5.90
C ARG A 445 -9.15 -0.51 -7.23
N LEU A 446 -8.53 0.67 -7.31
CA LEU A 446 -7.69 1.10 -8.41
C LEU A 446 -6.23 1.20 -7.97
N ASN A 447 -5.30 0.74 -8.82
CA ASN A 447 -3.87 0.93 -8.68
C ASN A 447 -3.46 2.19 -9.46
N TYR A 448 -2.75 3.13 -8.84
CA TYR A 448 -2.22 4.30 -9.51
C TYR A 448 -0.69 4.27 -9.71
N ALA A 449 -0.03 3.14 -9.42
CA ALA A 449 1.39 2.96 -9.74
C ALA A 449 1.60 2.57 -11.22
N LEU A 450 1.07 3.37 -12.10
CA LEU A 450 1.13 3.21 -13.56
C LEU A 450 1.98 4.31 -14.19
N GLU A 451 2.37 4.14 -15.43
CA GLU A 451 2.83 5.26 -16.25
C GLU A 451 1.60 6.07 -16.69
N TRP A 452 1.52 7.33 -16.23
CA TRP A 452 0.40 8.18 -16.57
C TRP A 452 0.49 8.62 -18.02
N THR A 453 -0.47 8.23 -18.83
CA THR A 453 -0.57 8.51 -20.27
C THR A 453 -1.99 8.97 -20.59
N ASP A 454 -2.21 9.56 -21.79
CA ASP A 454 -3.53 9.93 -22.28
C ASP A 454 -4.48 8.73 -22.33
N ARG A 455 -3.94 7.53 -22.56
CA ARG A 455 -4.71 6.28 -22.50
C ARG A 455 -5.25 6.01 -21.10
N VAL A 456 -4.43 6.13 -20.05
CA VAL A 456 -4.86 5.93 -18.65
C VAL A 456 -5.97 6.90 -18.29
N GLU A 457 -5.84 8.17 -18.70
CA GLU A 457 -6.88 9.20 -18.52
C GLU A 457 -8.17 8.85 -19.24
N SER A 458 -8.10 8.49 -20.53
CA SER A 458 -9.24 8.08 -21.34
C SER A 458 -9.94 6.83 -20.76
N ASP A 459 -9.19 5.89 -20.23
CA ASP A 459 -9.74 4.66 -19.66
C ASP A 459 -10.44 4.91 -18.31
N LEU A 460 -9.98 5.88 -17.51
CA LEU A 460 -10.72 6.36 -16.33
C LEU A 460 -12.01 7.09 -16.72
N GLU A 461 -11.98 7.89 -17.77
CA GLU A 461 -13.19 8.54 -18.32
C GLU A 461 -14.22 7.51 -18.77
N LYS A 462 -13.79 6.47 -19.55
CA LYS A 462 -14.66 5.36 -19.95
C LYS A 462 -15.29 4.66 -18.75
N LEU A 463 -14.48 4.32 -17.76
CA LEU A 463 -14.94 3.67 -16.53
C LEU A 463 -15.98 4.55 -15.80
N GLY A 464 -15.74 5.85 -15.70
CA GLY A 464 -16.68 6.79 -15.12
C GLY A 464 -18.01 6.88 -15.90
N LYS A 465 -17.96 6.84 -17.24
CA LYS A 465 -19.17 6.80 -18.10
C LYS A 465 -19.97 5.50 -17.89
N MET A 466 -19.30 4.34 -17.88
CA MET A 466 -19.96 3.06 -17.61
C MET A 466 -20.69 3.06 -16.26
N ILE A 467 -20.07 3.63 -15.22
CA ILE A 467 -20.66 3.77 -13.90
C ILE A 467 -21.88 4.71 -13.93
N LYS A 468 -21.77 5.87 -14.58
CA LYS A 468 -22.88 6.85 -14.69
C LYS A 468 -24.10 6.27 -15.41
N ASN A 469 -23.89 5.43 -16.42
CA ASN A 469 -24.96 4.79 -17.19
C ASN A 469 -25.75 3.73 -16.38
N ARG A 470 -25.28 3.34 -15.20
CA ARG A 470 -25.92 2.33 -14.33
C ARG A 470 -26.66 2.93 -13.13
N ILE A 471 -26.67 4.25 -13.00
CA ILE A 471 -27.36 5.01 -11.94
C ILE A 471 -28.65 5.60 -12.44
#